data_42b050199af1d1b1b715ef51aa11c806
#
_entry.id   42b050199af1d1b1b715ef51aa11c806
#
_cell.length_a   1.000
_cell.length_b   1.000
_cell.length_c   1.000
_cell.angle_alpha   90.00
_cell.angle_beta   90.00
_cell.angle_gamma   90.00
#
_symmetry.space_group_name_H-M   'P 1'
#
loop_
_entity.id
_entity.type
_entity.pdbx_description
1 polymer ?
#
loop_
_entity_poly.entity_id
_entity_poly.type
_entity_poly.pdbx_seq_one_letter_code
_entity_poly.pdbx_strand_id
1 'polypeptide(L)'
;MLTLERAKELNDSMVSEEHLRLHALNVMSAMEAMAEHFGGDKEHWMAVGYLHDYDYEKYPEEHLQHTEQPLLDAGVDPEDVRAILS
;
A
#
# COMPACT_ATOMS: atom_id res chain seq x y z
N MET A 1 -6.00 3.23 12.89
CA MET A 1 -4.67 3.25 12.27
C MET A 1 -4.52 2.08 11.29
N LEU A 2 -3.91 2.32 10.15
CA LEU A 2 -3.68 1.27 9.14
C LEU A 2 -2.60 0.31 9.65
N THR A 3 -2.96 -0.98 9.75
CA THR A 3 -2.01 -2.02 10.12
C THR A 3 -1.49 -2.72 8.87
N LEU A 4 -0.35 -3.38 8.99
CA LEU A 4 0.21 -4.15 7.88
C LEU A 4 -0.73 -5.30 7.48
N GLU A 5 -1.36 -5.95 8.46
CA GLU A 5 -2.32 -7.01 8.19
C GLU A 5 -3.50 -6.50 7.35
N ARG A 6 -4.05 -5.34 7.70
CA ARG A 6 -5.15 -4.75 6.95
C ARG A 6 -4.71 -4.32 5.56
N ALA A 7 -3.49 -3.78 5.43
CA ALA A 7 -2.94 -3.40 4.14
C ALA A 7 -2.81 -4.61 3.22
N LYS A 8 -2.32 -5.73 3.73
CA LYS A 8 -2.21 -6.96 2.97
C LYS A 8 -3.57 -7.47 2.52
N GLU A 9 -4.55 -7.45 3.42
CA GLU A 9 -5.91 -7.88 3.11
C GLU A 9 -6.50 -7.04 1.98
N LEU A 10 -6.37 -5.72 2.09
CA LEU A 10 -6.91 -4.80 1.08
C LEU A 10 -6.20 -4.96 -0.27
N ASN A 11 -4.87 -4.98 -0.26
CA ASN A 11 -4.10 -5.08 -1.50
C ASN A 11 -4.34 -6.43 -2.19
N ASP A 12 -4.36 -7.51 -1.43
CA ASP A 12 -4.51 -8.85 -2.01
C ASP A 12 -5.91 -9.09 -2.56
N SER A 13 -6.89 -8.29 -2.17
CA SER A 13 -8.22 -8.35 -2.77
C SER A 13 -8.23 -7.77 -4.20
N MET A 14 -7.26 -6.93 -4.53
CA MET A 14 -7.15 -6.27 -5.83
C MET A 14 -6.02 -6.82 -6.69
N VAL A 15 -5.06 -7.49 -6.08
CA VAL A 15 -3.85 -7.95 -6.77
C VAL A 15 -3.78 -9.48 -6.65
N SER A 16 -3.94 -10.16 -7.77
CA SER A 16 -3.89 -11.63 -7.82
C SER A 16 -2.59 -12.15 -8.47
N GLU A 17 -1.94 -11.35 -9.31
CA GLU A 17 -0.73 -11.79 -10.00
C GLU A 17 0.45 -11.87 -9.05
N GLU A 18 1.14 -13.02 -9.08
CA GLU A 18 2.21 -13.29 -8.15
C GLU A 18 3.35 -12.27 -8.24
N HIS A 19 3.75 -11.89 -9.44
CA HIS A 19 4.86 -10.93 -9.60
C HIS A 19 4.54 -9.55 -9.02
N LEU A 20 3.28 -9.15 -9.04
CA LEU A 20 2.86 -7.89 -8.44
C LEU A 20 2.83 -7.98 -6.92
N ARG A 21 2.43 -9.14 -6.39
CA ARG A 21 2.49 -9.37 -4.94
C ARG A 21 3.94 -9.41 -4.44
N LEU A 22 4.83 -10.02 -5.21
CA LEU A 22 6.26 -10.02 -4.88
C LEU A 22 6.84 -8.61 -4.91
N HIS A 23 6.43 -7.80 -5.89
CA HIS A 23 6.84 -6.40 -5.95
C HIS A 23 6.37 -5.65 -4.70
N ALA A 24 5.12 -5.86 -4.29
CA ALA A 24 4.60 -5.22 -3.08
C ALA A 24 5.40 -5.62 -1.83
N LEU A 25 5.77 -6.90 -1.74
CA LEU A 25 6.61 -7.39 -0.63
C LEU A 25 8.00 -6.76 -0.65
N ASN A 26 8.58 -6.57 -1.84
CA ASN A 26 9.89 -5.93 -1.97
C ASN A 26 9.83 -4.46 -1.55
N VAL A 27 8.79 -3.75 -1.95
CA VAL A 27 8.61 -2.35 -1.54
C VAL A 27 8.37 -2.28 -0.02
N MET A 28 7.59 -3.20 0.53
CA MET A 28 7.37 -3.29 1.96
C MET A 28 8.69 -3.43 2.72
N SER A 29 9.59 -4.32 2.25
CA SER A 29 10.89 -4.51 2.87
C SER A 29 11.78 -3.27 2.78
N ALA A 30 11.75 -2.58 1.64
CA ALA A 30 12.49 -1.34 1.48
C ALA A 30 11.96 -0.26 2.42
N MET A 31 10.65 -0.18 2.60
CA MET A 31 10.03 0.77 3.52
C MET A 31 10.39 0.48 4.97
N GLU A 32 10.51 -0.81 5.33
CA GLU A 32 10.96 -1.20 6.67
C GLU A 32 12.37 -0.67 6.94
N ALA A 33 13.28 -0.86 6.00
CA ALA A 33 14.65 -0.40 6.14
C ALA A 33 14.72 1.12 6.23
N MET A 34 13.92 1.83 5.42
CA MET A 34 13.87 3.29 5.47
C MET A 34 13.30 3.79 6.79
N ALA A 35 12.28 3.12 7.32
CA ALA A 35 11.69 3.49 8.61
C ALA A 35 12.72 3.35 9.72
N GLU A 36 13.53 2.30 9.70
CA GLU A 36 14.60 2.12 10.69
C GLU A 36 15.63 3.24 10.59
N HIS A 37 16.02 3.60 9.36
CA HIS A 37 17.01 4.65 9.14
C HIS A 37 16.53 6.02 9.61
N PHE A 38 15.26 6.34 9.39
CA PHE A 38 14.71 7.65 9.72
C PHE A 38 13.98 7.68 11.08
N GLY A 39 13.91 6.56 11.78
CA GLY A 39 13.24 6.49 13.08
C GLY A 39 11.72 6.52 12.99
N GLY A 40 11.15 6.11 11.85
CA GLY A 40 9.70 6.08 11.65
C GLY A 40 9.05 4.80 12.19
N ASP A 41 7.72 4.77 12.14
CA ASP A 41 6.94 3.59 12.51
C ASP A 41 7.02 2.55 11.40
N LYS A 42 7.76 1.48 11.63
CA LYS A 42 7.98 0.43 10.62
C LYS A 42 6.70 -0.14 10.06
N GLU A 43 5.77 -0.51 10.92
CA GLU A 43 4.51 -1.13 10.45
C GLU A 43 3.73 -0.19 9.55
N HIS A 44 3.65 1.08 9.92
CA HIS A 44 2.94 2.08 9.13
C HIS A 44 3.60 2.29 7.76
N TRP A 45 4.94 2.43 7.74
CA TRP A 45 5.68 2.61 6.49
C TRP A 45 5.53 1.38 5.58
N MET A 46 5.59 0.18 6.17
CA MET A 46 5.42 -1.06 5.42
C MET A 46 4.01 -1.17 4.83
N ALA A 47 2.99 -0.80 5.59
CA ALA A 47 1.61 -0.83 5.13
C ALA A 47 1.37 0.11 3.96
N VAL A 48 1.92 1.33 4.04
CA VAL A 48 1.82 2.32 2.95
C VAL A 48 2.51 1.78 1.71
N GLY A 49 3.71 1.22 1.86
CA GLY A 49 4.45 0.67 0.73
C GLY A 49 3.74 -0.50 0.08
N TYR A 50 3.11 -1.37 0.88
CA TYR A 50 2.40 -2.52 0.35
C TYR A 50 1.19 -2.12 -0.50
N LEU A 51 0.59 -0.98 -0.22
CA LEU A 51 -0.60 -0.48 -0.91
C LEU A 51 -0.30 0.45 -2.09
N HIS A 52 0.97 0.77 -2.35
CA HIS A 52 1.28 1.81 -3.34
C HIS A 52 0.83 1.47 -4.77
N ASP A 53 0.71 0.20 -5.12
CA ASP A 53 0.23 -0.25 -6.44
C ASP A 53 -1.13 -0.93 -6.36
N TYR A 54 -1.96 -0.52 -5.39
CA TYR A 54 -3.26 -1.12 -5.11
C TYR A 54 -4.14 -1.29 -6.35
N ASP A 55 -4.18 -0.31 -7.23
CA ASP A 55 -5.05 -0.34 -8.41
C ASP A 55 -4.33 -0.73 -9.72
N TYR A 56 -3.04 -0.99 -9.66
CA TYR A 56 -2.25 -1.17 -10.88
C TYR A 56 -2.69 -2.37 -11.72
N GLU A 57 -2.99 -3.51 -11.12
CA GLU A 57 -3.36 -4.71 -11.87
C GLU A 57 -4.65 -4.54 -12.66
N LYS A 58 -5.66 -3.93 -12.05
CA LYS A 58 -6.97 -3.76 -12.67
C LYS A 58 -7.07 -2.53 -13.56
N TYR A 59 -6.31 -1.50 -13.25
CA TYR A 59 -6.36 -0.21 -13.94
C TYR A 59 -4.97 0.29 -14.29
N PRO A 60 -4.18 -0.46 -15.09
CA PRO A 60 -2.79 -0.09 -15.34
C PRO A 60 -2.62 1.26 -16.05
N GLU A 61 -3.60 1.67 -16.87
CA GLU A 61 -3.54 2.95 -17.57
C GLU A 61 -4.13 4.09 -16.75
N GLU A 62 -4.78 3.77 -15.62
CA GLU A 62 -5.38 4.75 -14.73
C GLU A 62 -4.83 4.56 -13.30
N HIS A 63 -3.55 4.22 -13.22
CA HIS A 63 -2.88 3.98 -11.94
C HIS A 63 -3.05 5.19 -11.02
N LEU A 64 -3.39 4.92 -9.76
CA LEU A 64 -3.67 5.88 -8.70
C LEU A 64 -5.01 6.61 -8.83
N GLN A 65 -5.78 6.39 -9.91
CA GLN A 65 -7.09 7.00 -10.05
C GLN A 65 -8.20 6.17 -9.39
N HIS A 66 -7.92 4.89 -9.08
CA HIS A 66 -8.87 3.97 -8.47
C HIS A 66 -8.39 3.50 -7.09
N THR A 67 -7.61 4.33 -6.42
CA THR A 67 -7.04 4.01 -5.11
C THR A 67 -7.69 4.81 -3.98
N GLU A 68 -7.89 6.11 -4.18
CA GLU A 68 -8.34 7.00 -3.11
C GLU A 68 -9.69 6.59 -2.53
N GLN A 69 -10.72 6.55 -3.36
CA GLN A 69 -12.08 6.30 -2.85
C GLN A 69 -12.26 4.91 -2.26
N PRO A 70 -11.79 3.82 -2.91
CA PRO A 70 -11.92 2.50 -2.32
C PRO A 70 -11.24 2.36 -0.97
N LEU A 71 -10.07 2.98 -0.78
CA LEU A 71 -9.39 2.91 0.50
C LEU A 71 -10.08 3.74 1.56
N LEU A 72 -10.58 4.93 1.19
CA LEU A 72 -11.39 5.73 2.12
C LEU A 72 -12.65 4.98 2.53
N ASP A 73 -13.33 4.33 1.58
CA ASP A 73 -14.52 3.54 1.86
C ASP A 73 -14.21 2.34 2.76
N ALA A 74 -13.00 1.81 2.68
CA ALA A 74 -12.55 0.70 3.54
C ALA A 74 -12.12 1.16 4.93
N GLY A 75 -12.15 2.47 5.19
CA GLY A 75 -11.83 3.01 6.51
C GLY A 75 -10.37 3.41 6.70
N VAL A 76 -9.60 3.48 5.62
CA VAL A 76 -8.20 3.95 5.71
C VAL A 76 -8.20 5.46 5.93
N ASP A 77 -7.38 5.93 6.87
CA ASP A 77 -7.30 7.36 7.18
C ASP A 77 -6.87 8.18 5.97
N PRO A 78 -7.45 9.38 5.76
CA PRO A 78 -7.07 10.22 4.62
C PRO A 78 -5.57 10.57 4.54
N GLU A 79 -4.90 10.69 5.68
CA GLU A 79 -3.45 10.94 5.69
C GLU A 79 -2.69 9.77 5.11
N ASP A 80 -3.10 8.55 5.43
CA ASP A 80 -2.48 7.34 4.92
C ASP A 80 -2.74 7.19 3.42
N VAL A 81 -3.95 7.53 2.98
CA VAL A 81 -4.29 7.51 1.55
C VAL A 81 -3.39 8.49 0.79
N ARG A 82 -3.19 9.69 1.34
CA ARG A 82 -2.30 10.66 0.69
C ARG A 82 -0.86 10.14 0.59
N ALA A 83 -0.38 9.47 1.62
CA ALA A 83 0.96 8.87 1.59
C ALA A 83 1.05 7.79 0.51
N ILE A 84 0.02 6.97 0.38
CA ILE A 84 -0.04 5.93 -0.64
C ILE A 84 -0.03 6.53 -2.04
N LEU A 85 -0.72 7.65 -2.23
CA LEU A 85 -0.83 8.30 -3.53
C LEU A 85 0.41 9.12 -3.92
N SER A 86 1.26 9.43 -2.99
CA SER A 86 2.46 10.23 -3.27
C SER A 86 3.65 9.38 -3.85
#